data_477f1d13c559b09f7180a30c33e6541e
#
_entry.id   477f1d13c559b09f7180a30c33e6541e
#
_cell.length_a   1.000
_cell.length_b   1.000
_cell.length_c   1.000
_cell.angle_alpha   90.00
_cell.angle_beta   90.00
_cell.angle_gamma   90.00
#
_symmetry.space_group_name_H-M   'P 1'
#
loop_
_entity.id
_entity.type
_entity.pdbx_description
1 polymer ?
#
loop_
_entity_poly.entity_id
_entity_poly.type
_entity_poly.pdbx_seq_one_letter_code
_entity_poly.pdbx_strand_id
1 'polypeptide(L)'
;MNFLAHLHLAHLADSSLPGNLMADFVRGNPQGDYPAEIIDGIYMHRRIDVMTDNLAEVKEAREWFRPQTRRVAPITLDVMWDHFLSQHWAQLSPDLPLDEFVRYAERQI
;
A
#
# COMPACT_ATOMS: atom_id res chain seq x y z
N MET A 1 -0.89 -0.79 -4.93
CA MET A 1 -1.83 -0.85 -3.77
C MET A 1 -2.01 0.54 -3.19
N ASN A 2 -3.05 0.73 -2.39
CA ASN A 2 -3.31 2.03 -1.77
C ASN A 2 -2.90 2.02 -0.29
N PHE A 3 -3.22 3.09 0.43
CA PHE A 3 -2.66 3.39 1.77
C PHE A 3 -2.88 2.29 2.79
N LEU A 4 -4.11 1.78 2.92
CA LEU A 4 -4.41 0.76 3.94
C LEU A 4 -3.58 -0.50 3.73
N ALA A 5 -3.49 -0.98 2.48
CA ALA A 5 -2.74 -2.17 2.16
C ALA A 5 -1.24 -2.00 2.47
N HIS A 6 -0.66 -0.86 2.09
CA HIS A 6 0.74 -0.58 2.39
C HIS A 6 1.02 -0.49 3.88
N LEU A 7 0.14 0.17 4.64
CA LEU A 7 0.29 0.27 6.09
C LEU A 7 0.15 -1.09 6.77
N HIS A 8 -0.80 -1.91 6.30
CA HIS A 8 -0.98 -3.26 6.84
C HIS A 8 0.25 -4.13 6.62
N LEU A 9 0.79 -4.15 5.41
CA LEU A 9 1.98 -4.92 5.09
C LEU A 9 3.21 -4.39 5.83
N ALA A 10 3.34 -3.07 5.97
CA ALA A 10 4.42 -2.47 6.74
C ALA A 10 4.37 -2.91 8.21
N HIS A 11 3.17 -2.94 8.78
CA HIS A 11 2.99 -3.40 10.15
C HIS A 11 3.38 -4.88 10.32
N LEU A 12 2.96 -5.73 9.39
CA LEU A 12 3.30 -7.16 9.42
C LEU A 12 4.81 -7.40 9.28
N ALA A 13 5.50 -6.56 8.53
CA ALA A 13 6.94 -6.68 8.29
C ALA A 13 7.79 -5.89 9.30
N ASP A 14 7.16 -5.25 10.27
CA ASP A 14 7.84 -4.38 11.24
C ASP A 14 8.65 -3.28 10.55
N SER A 15 8.09 -2.73 9.47
CA SER A 15 8.67 -1.64 8.69
C SER A 15 8.05 -0.30 9.11
N SER A 16 8.72 0.80 8.78
CA SER A 16 8.24 2.15 9.10
C SER A 16 6.89 2.44 8.44
N LEU A 17 5.86 2.70 9.23
CA LEU A 17 4.56 3.14 8.71
C LEU A 17 4.68 4.51 8.02
N PRO A 18 5.33 5.53 8.63
CA PRO A 18 5.55 6.79 7.94
C PRO A 18 6.29 6.65 6.61
N GLY A 19 7.34 5.82 6.56
CA GLY A 19 8.10 5.59 5.33
C GLY A 19 7.26 4.97 4.22
N ASN A 20 6.48 3.96 4.56
CA ASN A 20 5.58 3.32 3.59
C ASN A 20 4.45 4.24 3.15
N LEU A 21 3.95 5.11 4.03
CA LEU A 21 2.89 6.04 3.69
C LEU A 21 3.39 7.17 2.78
N MET A 22 4.54 7.75 3.08
CA MET A 22 5.04 8.92 2.36
C MET A 22 5.71 8.59 1.03
N ALA A 23 5.91 7.31 0.72
CA ALA A 23 6.65 6.87 -0.46
C ALA A 23 6.10 7.44 -1.77
N ASP A 24 4.78 7.54 -1.92
CA ASP A 24 4.16 8.10 -3.11
C ASP A 24 4.47 9.58 -3.33
N PHE A 25 4.90 10.28 -2.29
CA PHE A 25 5.22 11.71 -2.32
C PHE A 25 6.73 11.97 -2.41
N VAL A 26 7.54 10.90 -2.45
CA VAL A 26 9.00 11.01 -2.55
C VAL A 26 9.42 10.59 -3.94
N ARG A 27 10.13 11.47 -4.65
CA ARG A 27 10.63 11.19 -5.99
C ARG A 27 12.11 10.89 -5.96
N GLY A 28 12.54 9.96 -6.81
CA GLY A 28 13.95 9.64 -7.00
C GLY A 28 14.58 8.95 -5.79
N ASN A 29 15.83 9.27 -5.53
CA ASN A 29 16.64 8.66 -4.48
C ASN A 29 16.43 9.38 -3.16
N PRO A 30 15.85 8.71 -2.12
CA PRO A 30 15.63 9.34 -0.81
C PRO A 30 16.88 9.38 0.09
N GLN A 31 17.99 8.80 -0.33
CA GLN A 31 19.20 8.72 0.48
C GLN A 31 19.68 10.12 0.89
N GLY A 32 20.00 10.28 2.17
CA GLY A 32 20.50 11.52 2.72
C GLY A 32 19.41 12.51 3.18
N ASP A 33 18.16 12.30 2.79
CA ASP A 33 17.06 13.23 3.11
C ASP A 33 16.22 12.78 4.31
N TYR A 34 16.30 11.50 4.69
CA TYR A 34 15.47 10.92 5.74
C TYR A 34 16.28 9.94 6.59
N PRO A 35 15.81 9.63 7.83
CA PRO A 35 16.41 8.55 8.63
C PRO A 35 16.34 7.21 7.91
N ALA A 36 17.28 6.32 8.22
CA ALA A 36 17.40 5.01 7.56
C ALA A 36 16.13 4.18 7.59
N GLU A 37 15.40 4.21 8.71
CA GLU A 37 14.16 3.45 8.88
C GLU A 37 13.08 3.90 7.90
N ILE A 38 12.98 5.22 7.69
CA ILE A 38 12.01 5.79 6.75
C ILE A 38 12.42 5.46 5.32
N ILE A 39 13.70 5.54 5.00
CA ILE A 39 14.22 5.18 3.68
C ILE A 39 13.89 3.73 3.36
N ASP A 40 14.11 2.81 4.30
CA ASP A 40 13.79 1.39 4.13
C ASP A 40 12.29 1.19 3.88
N GLY A 41 11.44 1.95 4.59
CA GLY A 41 10.00 1.92 4.38
C GLY A 41 9.60 2.40 2.99
N ILE A 42 10.23 3.47 2.51
CA ILE A 42 10.01 3.98 1.15
C ILE A 42 10.35 2.91 0.11
N TYR A 43 11.49 2.26 0.25
CA TYR A 43 11.89 1.20 -0.68
C TYR A 43 10.98 -0.03 -0.58
N MET A 44 10.52 -0.39 0.62
CA MET A 44 9.56 -1.48 0.77
C MET A 44 8.26 -1.18 -0.01
N HIS A 45 7.72 0.02 0.13
CA HIS A 45 6.53 0.45 -0.62
C HIS A 45 6.76 0.27 -2.13
N ARG A 46 7.89 0.74 -2.65
CA ARG A 46 8.22 0.66 -4.07
C ARG A 46 8.33 -0.80 -4.55
N ARG A 47 8.96 -1.67 -3.76
CA ARG A 47 9.06 -3.10 -4.10
C ARG A 47 7.70 -3.77 -4.13
N ILE A 48 6.83 -3.45 -3.17
CA ILE A 48 5.47 -4.00 -3.12
C ILE A 48 4.68 -3.58 -4.35
N ASP A 49 4.76 -2.31 -4.76
CA ASP A 49 4.07 -1.85 -5.96
C ASP A 49 4.53 -2.58 -7.21
N VAL A 50 5.83 -2.77 -7.38
CA VAL A 50 6.36 -3.53 -8.52
C VAL A 50 5.86 -4.97 -8.49
N MET A 51 5.89 -5.62 -7.34
CA MET A 51 5.43 -7.01 -7.19
C MET A 51 3.95 -7.15 -7.49
N THR A 52 3.11 -6.28 -6.93
CA THR A 52 1.65 -6.35 -7.13
C THR A 52 1.26 -6.02 -8.56
N ASP A 53 1.90 -5.05 -9.19
CA ASP A 53 1.64 -4.69 -10.58
C ASP A 53 2.00 -5.82 -11.55
N ASN A 54 2.87 -6.73 -11.14
CA ASN A 54 3.26 -7.89 -11.96
C ASN A 54 2.47 -9.17 -11.66
N LEU A 55 1.56 -9.14 -10.70
CA LEU A 55 0.67 -10.28 -10.44
C LEU A 55 -0.28 -10.50 -11.62
N ALA A 56 -0.48 -11.76 -11.99
CA ALA A 56 -1.36 -12.13 -13.10
C ALA A 56 -2.79 -11.62 -12.88
N GLU A 57 -3.28 -11.72 -11.64
CA GLU A 57 -4.63 -11.28 -11.25
C GLU A 57 -4.82 -9.78 -11.43
N VAL A 58 -3.79 -8.99 -11.11
CA VAL A 58 -3.83 -7.54 -11.28
C VAL A 58 -3.82 -7.16 -12.75
N LYS A 59 -2.97 -7.82 -13.55
CA LYS A 59 -2.90 -7.61 -15.01
C LYS A 59 -4.23 -7.95 -15.66
N GLU A 60 -4.84 -9.07 -15.27
CA GLU A 60 -6.14 -9.48 -15.76
C GLU A 60 -7.23 -8.47 -15.39
N ALA A 61 -7.25 -7.98 -14.15
CA ALA A 61 -8.23 -7.00 -13.71
C ALA A 61 -8.16 -5.71 -14.54
N ARG A 62 -6.98 -5.28 -14.95
CA ARG A 62 -6.81 -4.13 -15.83
C ARG A 62 -7.47 -4.31 -17.19
N GLU A 63 -7.50 -5.54 -17.69
CA GLU A 63 -8.14 -5.88 -18.97
C GLU A 63 -9.67 -5.81 -18.92
N TRP A 64 -10.28 -5.79 -17.73
CA TRP A 64 -11.73 -5.60 -17.57
C TRP A 64 -12.20 -4.20 -17.93
N PHE A 65 -11.28 -3.23 -17.97
CA PHE A 65 -11.60 -1.84 -18.31
C PHE A 65 -11.67 -1.68 -19.82
N ARG A 66 -12.55 -0.79 -20.28
CA ARG A 66 -12.62 -0.42 -21.70
C ARG A 66 -11.28 0.23 -22.13
N PRO A 67 -10.87 0.05 -23.40
CA PRO A 67 -9.61 0.65 -23.87
C PRO A 67 -9.45 2.14 -23.57
N GLN A 68 -10.53 2.92 -23.70
CA GLN A 68 -10.50 4.36 -23.47
C GLN A 68 -10.36 4.75 -21.99
N THR A 69 -10.63 3.83 -21.06
CA THR A 69 -10.50 4.09 -19.62
C THR A 69 -9.39 3.25 -18.98
N ARG A 70 -8.71 2.42 -19.75
CA ARG A 70 -7.72 1.47 -19.23
C ARG A 70 -6.53 2.16 -18.57
N ARG A 71 -6.19 3.37 -18.97
CA ARG A 71 -5.09 4.14 -18.37
C ARG A 71 -5.34 4.48 -16.90
N VAL A 72 -6.59 4.61 -16.47
CA VAL A 72 -6.95 4.92 -15.09
C VAL A 72 -7.25 3.68 -14.27
N ALA A 73 -7.24 2.50 -14.88
CA ALA A 73 -7.49 1.24 -14.20
C ALA A 73 -6.58 1.01 -12.99
N PRO A 74 -5.27 1.26 -13.05
CA PRO A 74 -4.40 1.05 -11.89
C PRO A 74 -4.85 1.86 -10.67
N ILE A 75 -5.21 3.14 -10.86
CA ILE A 75 -5.66 4.00 -9.78
C ILE A 75 -6.99 3.50 -9.20
N THR A 76 -7.94 3.18 -10.07
CA THR A 76 -9.26 2.67 -9.66
C THR A 76 -9.12 1.36 -8.89
N LEU A 77 -8.31 0.44 -9.39
CA LEU A 77 -8.09 -0.85 -8.74
C LEU A 77 -7.43 -0.70 -7.38
N ASP A 78 -6.47 0.22 -7.22
CA ASP A 78 -5.84 0.47 -5.92
C ASP A 78 -6.88 0.90 -4.88
N VAL A 79 -7.79 1.79 -5.24
CA VAL A 79 -8.88 2.22 -4.35
C VAL A 79 -9.81 1.05 -4.02
N MET A 80 -10.16 0.24 -5.02
CA MET A 80 -11.03 -0.93 -4.84
C MET A 80 -10.38 -1.98 -3.92
N TRP A 81 -9.09 -2.26 -4.09
CA TRP A 81 -8.38 -3.22 -3.24
C TRP A 81 -8.40 -2.79 -1.77
N ASP A 82 -8.18 -1.51 -1.49
CA ASP A 82 -8.27 -1.00 -0.11
C ASP A 82 -9.69 -1.11 0.46
N HIS A 83 -10.70 -0.85 -0.36
CA HIS A 83 -12.09 -1.01 0.05
C HIS A 83 -12.38 -2.47 0.45
N PHE A 84 -12.01 -3.43 -0.39
CA PHE A 84 -12.20 -4.84 -0.09
C PHE A 84 -11.37 -5.29 1.11
N LEU A 85 -10.16 -4.81 1.25
CA LEU A 85 -9.33 -5.09 2.42
C LEU A 85 -10.02 -4.63 3.70
N SER A 86 -10.60 -3.42 3.71
CA SER A 86 -11.30 -2.91 4.88
C SER A 86 -12.51 -3.76 5.24
N GLN A 87 -13.26 -4.24 4.23
CA GLN A 87 -14.43 -5.09 4.44
C GLN A 87 -14.08 -6.47 5.00
N HIS A 88 -12.94 -7.02 4.61
CA HIS A 88 -12.50 -8.37 5.02
C HIS A 88 -11.42 -8.33 6.10
N TRP A 89 -11.20 -7.19 6.71
CA TRP A 89 -10.12 -7.00 7.68
C TRP A 89 -10.17 -8.02 8.82
N ALA A 90 -11.33 -8.27 9.39
CA ALA A 90 -11.48 -9.18 10.53
C ALA A 90 -11.03 -10.62 10.20
N GLN A 91 -11.16 -11.03 8.94
CA GLN A 91 -10.70 -12.34 8.50
C GLN A 91 -9.19 -12.40 8.30
N LEU A 92 -8.59 -11.29 7.85
CA LEU A 92 -7.16 -11.21 7.54
C LEU A 92 -6.32 -10.84 8.76
N SER A 93 -6.90 -10.10 9.71
CA SER A 93 -6.22 -9.64 10.90
C SER A 93 -7.15 -9.75 12.12
N PRO A 94 -7.46 -10.99 12.56
CA PRO A 94 -8.47 -11.21 13.62
C PRO A 94 -8.04 -10.67 14.98
N ASP A 95 -6.75 -10.52 15.24
CA ASP A 95 -6.23 -10.11 16.55
C ASP A 95 -6.15 -8.60 16.73
N LEU A 96 -6.36 -7.82 15.66
CA LEU A 96 -6.28 -6.36 15.71
C LEU A 96 -7.40 -5.76 14.86
N PRO A 97 -8.49 -5.27 15.49
CA PRO A 97 -9.58 -4.62 14.76
C PRO A 97 -9.12 -3.44 13.92
N LEU A 98 -9.82 -3.20 12.81
CA LEU A 98 -9.42 -2.15 11.86
C LEU A 98 -9.36 -0.76 12.50
N ASP A 99 -10.33 -0.40 13.33
CA ASP A 99 -10.35 0.90 14.00
C ASP A 99 -9.16 1.08 14.95
N GLU A 100 -8.74 0.02 15.62
CA GLU A 100 -7.55 0.03 16.47
C GLU A 100 -6.27 0.14 15.64
N PHE A 101 -6.20 -0.57 14.51
CA PHE A 101 -5.07 -0.44 13.61
C PHE A 101 -4.93 0.97 13.06
N VAL A 102 -6.05 1.59 12.66
CA VAL A 102 -6.04 2.98 12.16
C VAL A 102 -5.52 3.94 13.23
N ARG A 103 -6.00 3.80 14.46
CA ARG A 103 -5.50 4.63 15.58
C ARG A 103 -4.01 4.41 15.85
N TYR A 104 -3.57 3.15 15.80
CA TYR A 104 -2.16 2.83 15.93
C TYR A 104 -1.34 3.49 14.83
N ALA A 105 -1.77 3.39 13.58
CA ALA A 105 -1.08 3.99 12.45
C ALA A 105 -1.00 5.52 12.57
N GLU A 106 -2.09 6.17 13.00
CA GLU A 106 -2.12 7.62 13.24
C GLU A 106 -1.07 8.04 14.26
N ARG A 107 -0.87 7.25 15.31
CA ARG A 107 0.14 7.55 16.33
C ARG A 107 1.57 7.39 15.82
N GLN A 108 1.78 6.54 14.81
CA GLN A 108 3.11 6.32 14.21
C GLN A 108 3.47 7.40 13.20
N ILE A 109 2.51 8.10 12.67
CA ILE A 109 2.68 9.12 11.65
C ILE A 109 2.67 10.51 12.28
#